data_feef036bb65312bff748bb27b8d3bbb9
#
_entry.id   feef036bb65312bff748bb27b8d3bbb9
#
_cell.length_a   1.000
_cell.length_b   1.000
_cell.length_c   1.000
_cell.angle_alpha   90.00
_cell.angle_beta   90.00
_cell.angle_gamma   90.00
#
_symmetry.space_group_name_H-M   'P 1'
#
loop_
_entity.id
_entity.type
_entity.pdbx_description
1 polymer ?
#
loop_
_entity_poly.entity_id
_entity_poly.type
_entity_poly.pdbx_seq_one_letter_code
_entity_poly.pdbx_strand_id
1 'polypeptide(L)'
;MKKQFIIFVILISSSCSSAFGQKNDSLFSRLRAISNSGTDFFNVDGIEITSQNINSEFSKKNILKKFKKYSINENDLNGSDSSIQNQNYYISKSEEISQGTIQQTAYYFIESKSKGITAITFAGINKSDKVFEREFVGLIMNDEIPKSVYSPLEIDSINFAGRKIALGKSCHWMGINNVQCPYYGQMNWSVHKTLDDASQGVTNQYHVIKAKRGGKIISEELIDVIFEGTEIKAKKVVYDFKGVKSLLVGMSGGKTLTIYFVAAPGRHNFVSCVMSFWNNDSVNSRGLPPLLEEVMKLKN
;
A
#
# COMPACT_ATOMS: atom_id res chain seq x y z
N MET A 1 -47.20 -49.12 11.05
CA MET A 1 -46.71 -48.21 10.00
C MET A 1 -46.82 -46.79 10.48
N LYS A 2 -45.75 -46.20 11.02
CA LYS A 2 -45.57 -44.76 11.34
C LYS A 2 -44.20 -44.65 12.03
N LYS A 3 -43.15 -44.25 11.29
CA LYS A 3 -41.90 -43.64 11.81
C LYS A 3 -40.90 -43.55 10.65
N GLN A 4 -40.92 -42.40 9.99
CA GLN A 4 -39.76 -41.92 9.19
C GLN A 4 -40.18 -40.59 8.55
N PHE A 5 -40.02 -39.48 9.25
CA PHE A 5 -39.99 -38.14 8.64
C PHE A 5 -39.58 -37.13 9.74
N ILE A 6 -38.33 -37.15 10.15
CA ILE A 6 -37.67 -36.02 10.83
C ILE A 6 -36.15 -36.33 10.81
N ILE A 7 -35.45 -36.08 9.75
CA ILE A 7 -33.99 -35.81 9.69
C ILE A 7 -33.74 -35.26 8.26
N PHE A 8 -34.04 -34.01 7.99
CA PHE A 8 -33.51 -33.34 6.79
C PHE A 8 -33.59 -31.79 6.82
N VAL A 9 -33.44 -31.16 7.99
CA VAL A 9 -33.49 -29.67 8.05
C VAL A 9 -32.25 -29.04 8.73
N ILE A 10 -31.20 -29.78 9.10
CA ILE A 10 -30.05 -29.20 9.84
C ILE A 10 -28.76 -29.22 9.02
N LEU A 11 -28.77 -29.10 7.72
CA LEU A 11 -27.53 -29.09 6.91
C LEU A 11 -27.34 -27.89 5.97
N ILE A 12 -28.13 -26.81 6.09
CA ILE A 12 -27.99 -25.65 5.17
C ILE A 12 -27.45 -24.38 5.86
N SER A 13 -27.25 -24.36 7.18
CA SER A 13 -26.80 -23.15 7.87
C SER A 13 -25.29 -23.02 8.14
N SER A 14 -24.48 -24.02 7.76
CA SER A 14 -23.02 -23.99 8.04
C SER A 14 -22.12 -23.60 6.87
N SER A 15 -22.66 -23.40 5.67
CA SER A 15 -21.82 -23.10 4.49
C SER A 15 -21.63 -21.60 4.20
N CYS A 16 -22.45 -20.70 4.77
CA CYS A 16 -22.26 -19.27 4.56
C CYS A 16 -21.19 -18.63 5.46
N SER A 17 -21.00 -19.15 6.67
CA SER A 17 -20.01 -18.58 7.61
C SER A 17 -18.57 -18.92 7.25
N SER A 18 -18.33 -20.08 6.61
CA SER A 18 -16.96 -20.47 6.20
C SER A 18 -16.44 -19.69 4.98
N ALA A 19 -17.32 -19.29 4.05
CA ALA A 19 -16.92 -18.50 2.88
C ALA A 19 -16.54 -17.06 3.25
N PHE A 20 -17.22 -16.46 4.23
CA PHE A 20 -16.92 -15.11 4.69
C PHE A 20 -15.64 -15.08 5.54
N GLY A 21 -15.42 -16.06 6.41
CA GLY A 21 -14.19 -16.22 7.18
C GLY A 21 -12.97 -16.42 6.26
N GLN A 22 -13.06 -17.28 5.27
CA GLN A 22 -11.96 -17.57 4.34
C GLN A 22 -11.62 -16.37 3.44
N LYS A 23 -12.60 -15.52 3.05
CA LYS A 23 -12.35 -14.29 2.29
C LYS A 23 -11.59 -13.25 3.12
N ASN A 24 -11.96 -13.08 4.38
CA ASN A 24 -11.28 -12.14 5.29
C ASN A 24 -9.87 -12.61 5.66
N ASP A 25 -9.65 -13.90 5.90
CA ASP A 25 -8.31 -14.46 6.13
C ASP A 25 -7.38 -14.19 4.95
N SER A 26 -7.88 -14.33 3.72
CA SER A 26 -7.12 -13.99 2.51
C SER A 26 -6.79 -12.50 2.41
N LEU A 27 -7.70 -11.59 2.82
CA LEU A 27 -7.46 -10.15 2.85
C LEU A 27 -6.40 -9.80 3.89
N PHE A 28 -6.55 -10.27 5.12
CA PHE A 28 -5.65 -9.93 6.23
C PHE A 28 -4.24 -10.51 6.06
N SER A 29 -4.06 -11.58 5.29
CA SER A 29 -2.74 -12.09 4.93
C SER A 29 -1.93 -11.09 4.09
N ARG A 30 -2.60 -10.24 3.29
CA ARG A 30 -2.00 -9.22 2.43
C ARG A 30 -2.00 -7.82 3.03
N LEU A 31 -2.93 -7.55 3.96
CA LEU A 31 -3.09 -6.25 4.60
C LEU A 31 -1.92 -5.95 5.55
N ARG A 32 -1.41 -4.74 5.49
CA ARG A 32 -0.45 -4.20 6.45
C ARG A 32 -0.93 -2.85 6.93
N ALA A 33 -0.67 -2.57 8.20
CA ALA A 33 -1.09 -1.33 8.85
C ALA A 33 0.01 -0.74 9.73
N ILE A 34 -0.04 0.59 9.88
CA ILE A 34 0.72 1.37 10.87
C ILE A 34 -0.23 2.41 11.44
N SER A 35 -0.24 2.57 12.76
CA SER A 35 -0.99 3.64 13.42
C SER A 35 -0.04 4.72 13.89
N ASN A 36 -0.30 5.97 13.51
CA ASN A 36 0.50 7.12 13.94
C ASN A 36 -0.37 8.35 14.18
N SER A 37 -0.26 8.95 15.37
CA SER A 37 -0.91 10.22 15.73
C SER A 37 -2.42 10.25 15.44
N GLY A 38 -3.12 9.14 15.74
CA GLY A 38 -4.57 9.02 15.55
C GLY A 38 -5.02 8.82 14.10
N THR A 39 -4.08 8.48 13.22
CA THR A 39 -4.35 8.08 11.84
C THR A 39 -3.81 6.67 11.63
N ASP A 40 -4.66 5.80 11.11
CA ASP A 40 -4.28 4.49 10.65
C ASP A 40 -3.98 4.53 9.15
N PHE A 41 -2.87 3.93 8.79
CA PHE A 41 -2.41 3.79 7.41
C PHE A 41 -2.41 2.31 7.07
N PHE A 42 -2.96 1.97 5.89
CA PHE A 42 -3.03 0.60 5.41
C PHE A 42 -2.51 0.49 3.99
N ASN A 43 -1.97 -0.68 3.65
CA ASN A 43 -1.63 -1.04 2.28
C ASN A 43 -2.10 -2.47 2.01
N VAL A 44 -2.79 -2.67 0.90
CA VAL A 44 -3.24 -3.96 0.39
C VAL A 44 -3.45 -3.89 -1.11
N ASP A 45 -2.99 -4.88 -1.85
CA ASP A 45 -3.17 -4.99 -3.31
C ASP A 45 -2.72 -3.72 -4.08
N GLY A 46 -1.74 -2.96 -3.55
CA GLY A 46 -1.26 -1.69 -4.13
C GLY A 46 -2.17 -0.49 -3.88
N ILE A 47 -3.22 -0.64 -3.07
CA ILE A 47 -4.07 0.46 -2.63
C ILE A 47 -3.55 0.97 -1.29
N GLU A 48 -3.33 2.27 -1.20
CA GLU A 48 -3.03 2.96 0.06
C GLU A 48 -4.34 3.47 0.67
N ILE A 49 -4.54 3.17 1.97
CA ILE A 49 -5.76 3.57 2.67
C ILE A 49 -5.37 4.32 3.93
N THR A 50 -6.08 5.40 4.22
CA THR A 50 -5.95 6.09 5.51
C THR A 50 -7.29 6.15 6.22
N SER A 51 -7.28 5.99 7.54
CA SER A 51 -8.45 6.18 8.39
C SER A 51 -8.12 7.09 9.56
N GLN A 52 -8.98 8.07 9.81
CA GLN A 52 -8.81 9.04 10.88
C GLN A 52 -10.14 9.35 11.55
N ASN A 53 -10.18 9.26 12.87
CA ASN A 53 -11.32 9.70 13.66
C ASN A 53 -11.09 11.11 14.20
N ILE A 54 -12.05 12.01 13.95
CA ILE A 54 -12.00 13.40 14.41
C ILE A 54 -13.20 13.67 15.33
N ASN A 55 -12.89 14.12 16.53
CA ASN A 55 -13.89 14.55 17.49
C ASN A 55 -14.39 15.97 17.12
N SER A 56 -15.20 16.04 16.08
CA SER A 56 -15.90 17.23 15.62
C SER A 56 -17.24 16.80 15.07
N GLU A 57 -18.30 17.54 15.33
CA GLU A 57 -19.64 17.28 14.82
C GLU A 57 -19.61 16.98 13.30
N PHE A 58 -20.36 15.96 12.88
CA PHE A 58 -20.46 15.60 11.47
C PHE A 58 -21.25 16.67 10.70
N SER A 59 -20.53 17.48 9.93
CA SER A 59 -21.13 18.54 9.09
C SER A 59 -20.20 18.88 7.93
N LYS A 60 -20.77 19.36 6.80
CA LYS A 60 -20.00 19.86 5.64
C LYS A 60 -18.95 20.89 6.07
N LYS A 61 -19.35 21.86 6.92
CA LYS A 61 -18.47 22.91 7.43
C LYS A 61 -17.25 22.36 8.15
N ASN A 62 -17.43 21.38 9.02
CA ASN A 62 -16.34 20.78 9.77
C ASN A 62 -15.44 19.91 8.88
N ILE A 63 -16.02 19.17 7.92
CA ILE A 63 -15.26 18.40 6.93
C ILE A 63 -14.37 19.33 6.11
N LEU A 64 -14.91 20.39 5.52
CA LEU A 64 -14.13 21.36 4.72
C LEU A 64 -13.02 22.01 5.55
N LYS A 65 -13.29 22.36 6.81
CA LYS A 65 -12.31 22.96 7.71
C LYS A 65 -11.17 22.01 8.06
N LYS A 66 -11.48 20.74 8.42
CA LYS A 66 -10.51 19.76 8.91
C LYS A 66 -9.70 19.10 7.80
N PHE A 67 -10.32 18.93 6.62
CA PHE A 67 -9.71 18.23 5.48
C PHE A 67 -9.34 19.16 4.32
N LYS A 68 -9.06 20.43 4.62
CA LYS A 68 -8.64 21.44 3.64
C LYS A 68 -7.46 20.98 2.77
N LYS A 69 -6.54 20.18 3.32
CA LYS A 69 -5.39 19.61 2.61
C LYS A 69 -5.75 18.71 1.42
N TYR A 70 -6.98 18.17 1.37
CA TYR A 70 -7.44 17.33 0.26
C TYR A 70 -8.07 18.11 -0.90
N SER A 71 -8.05 19.44 -0.85
CA SER A 71 -8.64 20.32 -1.87
C SER A 71 -10.10 19.96 -2.18
N ILE A 72 -10.86 19.62 -1.13
CA ILE A 72 -12.29 19.32 -1.20
C ILE A 72 -13.05 20.63 -1.06
N ASN A 73 -14.04 20.85 -1.92
CA ASN A 73 -14.93 22.00 -1.90
C ASN A 73 -16.38 21.57 -1.56
N GLU A 74 -17.25 22.55 -1.36
CA GLU A 74 -18.64 22.29 -0.95
C GLU A 74 -19.42 21.46 -1.97
N ASN A 75 -19.16 21.67 -3.26
CA ASN A 75 -19.83 20.92 -4.34
C ASN A 75 -19.42 19.44 -4.36
N ASP A 76 -18.22 19.12 -3.89
CA ASP A 76 -17.76 17.72 -3.78
C ASP A 76 -18.58 16.95 -2.72
N LEU A 77 -19.16 17.65 -1.72
CA LEU A 77 -19.94 17.05 -0.62
C LEU A 77 -21.44 16.93 -0.95
N ASN A 78 -21.80 16.66 -2.18
CA ASN A 78 -23.20 16.45 -2.60
C ASN A 78 -23.53 14.97 -2.81
N GLY A 79 -22.53 14.09 -2.96
CA GLY A 79 -22.70 12.63 -3.11
C GLY A 79 -22.67 11.91 -1.78
N SER A 80 -23.46 10.83 -1.67
CA SER A 80 -23.41 9.87 -0.59
C SER A 80 -23.37 8.46 -1.14
N ASP A 81 -22.89 7.49 -0.36
CA ASP A 81 -22.96 6.08 -0.69
C ASP A 81 -24.10 5.44 0.09
N SER A 82 -25.18 5.07 -0.61
CA SER A 82 -26.38 4.49 -0.02
C SER A 82 -26.19 3.10 0.60
N SER A 83 -25.07 2.42 0.31
CA SER A 83 -24.72 1.13 0.93
C SER A 83 -24.18 1.29 2.36
N ILE A 84 -23.82 2.52 2.77
CA ILE A 84 -23.33 2.84 4.11
C ILE A 84 -24.51 3.38 4.92
N GLN A 85 -24.85 2.69 6.03
CA GLN A 85 -26.01 3.04 6.86
C GLN A 85 -25.87 4.38 7.58
N ASN A 86 -24.64 4.74 7.99
CA ASN A 86 -24.38 6.00 8.67
C ASN A 86 -24.49 7.17 7.69
N GLN A 87 -24.84 8.36 8.20
CA GLN A 87 -24.75 9.58 7.40
C GLN A 87 -23.34 9.72 6.85
N ASN A 88 -23.22 9.95 5.52
CA ASN A 88 -21.92 9.96 4.87
C ASN A 88 -21.88 10.90 3.67
N TYR A 89 -20.65 11.29 3.29
CA TYR A 89 -20.33 11.90 2.01
C TYR A 89 -19.28 11.03 1.31
N TYR A 90 -19.49 10.79 0.04
CA TYR A 90 -18.60 10.07 -0.84
C TYR A 90 -18.11 10.98 -1.97
N ILE A 91 -16.79 10.98 -2.20
CA ILE A 91 -16.15 11.78 -3.25
C ILE A 91 -15.16 10.86 -3.99
N SER A 92 -15.19 10.88 -5.31
CA SER A 92 -14.19 10.24 -6.15
C SER A 92 -13.48 11.29 -7.00
N LYS A 93 -12.14 11.25 -6.98
CA LYS A 93 -11.29 12.14 -7.80
C LYS A 93 -10.32 11.29 -8.61
N SER A 94 -10.06 11.76 -9.83
CA SER A 94 -9.07 11.17 -10.74
C SER A 94 -8.12 12.26 -11.19
N GLU A 95 -6.82 12.01 -11.08
CA GLU A 95 -5.78 12.93 -11.51
C GLU A 95 -4.79 12.19 -12.42
N GLU A 96 -4.57 12.68 -13.63
CA GLU A 96 -3.56 12.15 -14.52
C GLU A 96 -2.17 12.63 -14.07
N ILE A 97 -1.34 11.70 -13.56
CA ILE A 97 0.03 11.96 -13.13
C ILE A 97 0.96 12.01 -14.34
N SER A 98 0.71 11.14 -15.32
CA SER A 98 1.40 11.09 -16.62
C SER A 98 0.52 10.35 -17.62
N GLN A 99 0.88 10.41 -18.90
CA GLN A 99 0.14 9.74 -19.97
C GLN A 99 -0.17 8.27 -19.61
N GLY A 100 -1.46 7.95 -19.48
CA GLY A 100 -1.93 6.61 -19.12
C GLY A 100 -1.71 6.19 -17.66
N THR A 101 -1.28 7.11 -16.79
CA THR A 101 -1.09 6.86 -15.35
C THR A 101 -1.99 7.78 -14.56
N ILE A 102 -3.08 7.23 -14.04
CA ILE A 102 -4.14 7.97 -13.36
C ILE A 102 -4.13 7.60 -11.88
N GLN A 103 -4.00 8.58 -11.00
CA GLN A 103 -4.28 8.40 -9.58
C GLN A 103 -5.79 8.47 -9.36
N GLN A 104 -6.35 7.41 -8.81
CA GLN A 104 -7.74 7.33 -8.36
C GLN A 104 -7.76 7.54 -6.86
N THR A 105 -8.59 8.46 -6.38
CA THR A 105 -8.72 8.71 -4.93
C THR A 105 -10.20 8.76 -4.55
N ALA A 106 -10.61 7.92 -3.62
CA ALA A 106 -11.94 7.94 -3.03
C ALA A 106 -11.86 8.43 -1.58
N TYR A 107 -12.78 9.30 -1.20
CA TYR A 107 -12.93 9.83 0.16
C TYR A 107 -14.30 9.46 0.69
N TYR A 108 -14.31 8.88 1.88
CA TYR A 108 -15.51 8.61 2.67
C TYR A 108 -15.43 9.44 3.95
N PHE A 109 -16.39 10.33 4.14
CA PHE A 109 -16.61 11.01 5.42
C PHE A 109 -17.87 10.42 6.02
N ILE A 110 -17.77 9.78 7.16
CA ILE A 110 -18.84 9.00 7.76
C ILE A 110 -19.09 9.51 9.17
N GLU A 111 -20.36 9.68 9.54
CA GLU A 111 -20.73 9.98 10.94
C GLU A 111 -20.34 8.78 11.82
N SER A 112 -19.44 9.01 12.78
CA SER A 112 -19.02 7.98 13.72
C SER A 112 -20.10 7.71 14.78
N LYS A 113 -19.97 6.60 15.51
CA LYS A 113 -20.87 6.27 16.65
C LYS A 113 -20.90 7.37 17.71
N SER A 114 -19.82 8.13 17.87
CA SER A 114 -19.70 9.26 18.81
C SER A 114 -20.15 10.60 18.22
N LYS A 115 -20.85 10.61 17.07
CA LYS A 115 -21.26 11.80 16.33
C LYS A 115 -20.11 12.64 15.79
N GLY A 116 -18.91 12.11 15.80
CA GLY A 116 -17.73 12.70 15.15
C GLY A 116 -17.64 12.36 13.67
N ILE A 117 -16.46 12.60 13.08
CA ILE A 117 -16.17 12.33 11.67
C ILE A 117 -15.15 11.19 11.60
N THR A 118 -15.51 10.07 10.97
CA THR A 118 -14.55 9.09 10.48
C THR A 118 -14.25 9.42 9.03
N ALA A 119 -13.00 9.74 8.71
CA ALA A 119 -12.56 10.00 7.35
C ALA A 119 -11.71 8.84 6.87
N ILE A 120 -12.10 8.23 5.75
CA ILE A 120 -11.39 7.12 5.13
C ILE A 120 -11.05 7.53 3.70
N THR A 121 -9.78 7.37 3.32
CA THR A 121 -9.31 7.69 1.96
C THR A 121 -8.70 6.43 1.34
N PHE A 122 -9.05 6.15 0.09
CA PHE A 122 -8.44 5.11 -0.74
C PHE A 122 -7.69 5.80 -1.87
N ALA A 123 -6.45 5.41 -2.10
CA ALA A 123 -5.64 5.92 -3.20
C ALA A 123 -4.97 4.76 -3.95
N GLY A 124 -5.18 4.70 -5.25
CA GLY A 124 -4.59 3.69 -6.13
C GLY A 124 -4.15 4.30 -7.46
N ILE A 125 -3.14 3.73 -8.09
CA ILE A 125 -2.71 4.11 -9.43
C ILE A 125 -3.34 3.15 -10.45
N ASN A 126 -4.11 3.70 -11.39
CA ASN A 126 -4.88 2.94 -12.38
C ASN A 126 -5.78 1.87 -11.75
N LYS A 127 -6.19 2.06 -10.51
CA LYS A 127 -6.96 1.09 -9.74
C LYS A 127 -8.01 1.79 -8.88
N SER A 128 -9.26 1.34 -9.01
CA SER A 128 -10.38 1.70 -8.17
C SER A 128 -11.30 0.48 -8.06
N ASP A 129 -11.70 0.11 -6.85
CA ASP A 129 -12.60 -1.01 -6.59
C ASP A 129 -13.63 -0.62 -5.52
N LYS A 130 -14.78 -0.17 -5.99
CA LYS A 130 -15.88 0.29 -5.15
C LYS A 130 -16.44 -0.79 -4.22
N VAL A 131 -16.39 -2.06 -4.63
CA VAL A 131 -16.85 -3.18 -3.80
C VAL A 131 -15.89 -3.38 -2.64
N PHE A 132 -14.59 -3.43 -2.93
CA PHE A 132 -13.54 -3.50 -1.92
C PHE A 132 -13.57 -2.30 -0.97
N GLU A 133 -13.73 -1.07 -1.49
CA GLU A 133 -13.81 0.15 -0.67
C GLU A 133 -14.93 0.03 0.38
N ARG A 134 -16.14 -0.40 -0.03
CA ARG A 134 -17.30 -0.57 0.86
C ARG A 134 -17.08 -1.66 1.91
N GLU A 135 -16.53 -2.80 1.50
CA GLU A 135 -16.16 -3.88 2.42
C GLU A 135 -15.15 -3.38 3.46
N PHE A 136 -14.12 -2.68 3.03
CA PHE A 136 -13.09 -2.17 3.93
C PHE A 136 -13.60 -1.06 4.86
N VAL A 137 -14.48 -0.18 4.37
CA VAL A 137 -15.20 0.79 5.22
C VAL A 137 -15.96 0.07 6.32
N GLY A 138 -16.67 -1.02 5.99
CA GLY A 138 -17.36 -1.86 6.97
C GLY A 138 -16.42 -2.40 8.05
N LEU A 139 -15.26 -2.94 7.67
CA LEU A 139 -14.26 -3.44 8.61
C LEU A 139 -13.77 -2.35 9.58
N ILE A 140 -13.52 -1.13 9.08
CA ILE A 140 -13.10 0.00 9.92
C ILE A 140 -14.24 0.45 10.86
N MET A 141 -15.46 0.63 10.35
CA MET A 141 -16.59 1.13 11.14
C MET A 141 -17.03 0.17 12.23
N ASN A 142 -16.79 -1.13 12.04
CA ASN A 142 -17.10 -2.19 12.99
C ASN A 142 -15.93 -2.57 13.91
N ASP A 143 -14.74 -1.96 13.73
CA ASP A 143 -13.52 -2.31 14.46
C ASP A 143 -13.10 -3.79 14.24
N GLU A 144 -13.24 -4.27 13.00
CA GLU A 144 -12.96 -5.66 12.61
C GLU A 144 -11.55 -5.87 12.03
N ILE A 145 -10.71 -4.82 11.98
CA ILE A 145 -9.32 -4.94 11.53
C ILE A 145 -8.46 -5.60 12.62
N PRO A 146 -7.86 -6.79 12.35
CA PRO A 146 -7.08 -7.50 13.37
C PRO A 146 -5.84 -6.72 13.79
N LYS A 147 -5.53 -6.71 15.08
CA LYS A 147 -4.29 -6.08 15.60
C LYS A 147 -3.03 -6.68 15.02
N SER A 148 -3.06 -7.93 14.57
CA SER A 148 -1.91 -8.64 13.97
C SER A 148 -1.43 -8.05 12.64
N VAL A 149 -2.24 -7.23 11.95
CA VAL A 149 -1.83 -6.56 10.72
C VAL A 149 -1.01 -5.28 10.96
N TYR A 150 -1.06 -4.75 12.20
CA TYR A 150 -0.35 -3.53 12.58
C TYR A 150 1.12 -3.80 12.89
N SER A 151 1.98 -2.98 12.32
CA SER A 151 3.41 -2.92 12.64
C SER A 151 3.69 -1.78 13.62
N PRO A 152 4.64 -1.93 14.56
CA PRO A 152 5.06 -0.83 15.44
C PRO A 152 5.73 0.28 14.61
N LEU A 153 5.75 1.51 15.15
CA LEU A 153 6.44 2.65 14.52
C LEU A 153 7.96 2.51 14.62
N GLU A 154 8.46 2.08 15.76
CA GLU A 154 9.86 1.72 15.94
C GLU A 154 10.05 0.27 15.49
N ILE A 155 11.00 0.06 14.58
CA ILE A 155 11.20 -1.23 13.95
C ILE A 155 12.62 -1.75 14.12
N ASP A 156 12.72 -3.00 14.58
CA ASP A 156 13.91 -3.84 14.52
C ASP A 156 13.82 -4.90 13.42
N SER A 157 12.63 -5.04 12.86
CA SER A 157 12.31 -6.03 11.85
C SER A 157 11.05 -5.63 11.07
N ILE A 158 10.90 -6.14 9.86
CA ILE A 158 9.71 -5.97 9.01
C ILE A 158 9.10 -7.33 8.67
N ASN A 159 7.79 -7.31 8.38
CA ASN A 159 7.10 -8.45 7.78
C ASN A 159 7.06 -8.26 6.26
N PHE A 160 8.00 -8.87 5.57
CA PHE A 160 8.04 -8.87 4.11
C PHE A 160 7.24 -10.05 3.56
N ALA A 161 6.00 -9.79 3.15
CA ALA A 161 5.10 -10.80 2.59
C ALA A 161 5.04 -12.13 3.39
N GLY A 162 4.99 -12.03 4.72
CA GLY A 162 4.93 -13.19 5.61
C GLY A 162 6.30 -13.69 6.12
N ARG A 163 7.43 -13.09 5.68
CA ARG A 163 8.76 -13.35 6.23
C ARG A 163 9.23 -12.21 7.13
N LYS A 164 9.71 -12.53 8.32
CA LYS A 164 10.36 -11.56 9.19
C LYS A 164 11.79 -11.32 8.70
N ILE A 165 12.13 -10.04 8.41
CA ILE A 165 13.48 -9.58 8.09
C ILE A 165 13.96 -8.70 9.23
N ALA A 166 15.09 -9.04 9.85
CA ALA A 166 15.73 -8.21 10.85
C ALA A 166 16.35 -6.97 10.18
N LEU A 167 16.25 -5.83 10.83
CA LEU A 167 16.77 -4.56 10.34
C LEU A 167 17.90 -4.03 11.22
N GLY A 168 18.77 -3.21 10.66
CA GLY A 168 19.75 -2.45 11.40
C GLY A 168 19.10 -1.32 12.24
N LYS A 169 19.80 -0.84 13.27
CA LYS A 169 19.31 0.18 14.21
C LYS A 169 18.95 1.53 13.58
N SER A 170 19.46 1.83 12.38
CA SER A 170 19.21 3.10 11.68
C SER A 170 18.00 3.05 10.74
N CYS A 171 17.38 1.87 10.56
CA CYS A 171 16.25 1.72 9.65
C CYS A 171 14.97 2.33 10.24
N HIS A 172 14.14 2.92 9.38
CA HIS A 172 12.90 3.55 9.79
C HIS A 172 11.86 3.50 8.67
N TRP A 173 10.58 3.65 9.04
CA TRP A 173 9.50 3.76 8.08
C TRP A 173 9.53 5.11 7.35
N MET A 174 9.45 5.05 6.02
CA MET A 174 9.15 6.21 5.16
C MET A 174 7.67 6.30 4.81
N GLY A 175 6.94 5.25 5.03
CA GLY A 175 5.52 5.05 4.80
C GLY A 175 5.18 3.59 5.05
N ILE A 176 3.91 3.22 4.90
CA ILE A 176 3.53 1.82 5.06
C ILE A 176 4.21 0.96 3.99
N ASN A 177 4.77 -0.18 4.41
CA ASN A 177 5.58 -1.05 3.54
C ASN A 177 6.71 -0.32 2.78
N ASN A 178 7.22 0.76 3.34
CA ASN A 178 8.32 1.52 2.78
C ASN A 178 9.36 1.78 3.88
N VAL A 179 10.46 1.04 3.86
CA VAL A 179 11.54 1.12 4.84
C VAL A 179 12.79 1.69 4.19
N GLN A 180 13.45 2.60 4.89
CA GLN A 180 14.75 3.12 4.52
C GLN A 180 15.77 2.79 5.61
N CYS A 181 16.92 2.28 5.19
CA CYS A 181 18.10 2.10 6.01
C CYS A 181 19.20 3.01 5.44
N PRO A 182 19.53 4.15 6.09
CA PRO A 182 20.55 5.07 5.58
C PRO A 182 21.86 4.36 5.26
N TYR A 183 22.39 4.57 4.05
CA TYR A 183 23.55 3.91 3.45
C TYR A 183 23.43 2.42 3.16
N TYR A 184 22.26 1.79 3.42
CA TYR A 184 22.03 0.36 3.21
C TYR A 184 20.82 0.08 2.31
N GLY A 185 20.25 1.12 1.70
CA GLY A 185 19.17 1.01 0.73
C GLY A 185 17.77 1.30 1.26
N GLN A 186 16.81 1.28 0.36
CA GLN A 186 15.39 1.50 0.61
C GLN A 186 14.57 0.43 -0.11
N MET A 187 13.47 0.02 0.49
CA MET A 187 12.56 -0.98 -0.08
C MET A 187 11.11 -0.57 0.18
N ASN A 188 10.32 -0.57 -0.90
CA ASN A 188 8.87 -0.37 -0.88
C ASN A 188 8.20 -1.60 -1.52
N TRP A 189 7.19 -2.17 -0.88
CA TRP A 189 6.50 -3.34 -1.39
C TRP A 189 5.00 -3.30 -1.13
N SER A 190 4.25 -4.05 -1.93
CA SER A 190 2.84 -4.37 -1.70
C SER A 190 2.61 -5.85 -1.93
N VAL A 191 1.66 -6.42 -1.20
CA VAL A 191 1.27 -7.82 -1.32
C VAL A 191 -0.05 -7.88 -2.08
N HIS A 192 -0.11 -8.75 -3.10
CA HIS A 192 -1.19 -8.82 -4.07
C HIS A 192 -1.78 -10.22 -4.14
N LYS A 193 -3.03 -10.29 -4.58
CA LYS A 193 -3.75 -11.55 -4.80
C LYS A 193 -3.27 -12.28 -6.05
N THR A 194 -2.83 -11.56 -7.09
CA THR A 194 -2.39 -12.12 -8.38
C THR A 194 -1.03 -11.57 -8.82
N LEU A 195 -0.34 -12.30 -9.68
CA LEU A 195 0.92 -11.84 -10.29
C LEU A 195 0.68 -10.65 -11.22
N ASP A 196 -0.45 -10.63 -11.92
CA ASP A 196 -0.81 -9.53 -12.81
C ASP A 196 -0.99 -8.22 -12.04
N ASP A 197 -1.68 -8.26 -10.88
CA ASP A 197 -1.79 -7.08 -10.00
C ASP A 197 -0.41 -6.61 -9.49
N ALA A 198 0.47 -7.52 -9.11
CA ALA A 198 1.83 -7.20 -8.68
C ALA A 198 2.64 -6.58 -9.82
N SER A 199 2.54 -7.14 -11.04
CA SER A 199 3.20 -6.65 -12.25
C SER A 199 2.69 -5.26 -12.65
N GLN A 200 1.38 -5.05 -12.58
CA GLN A 200 0.78 -3.74 -12.80
C GLN A 200 1.25 -2.73 -11.75
N GLY A 201 1.37 -3.15 -10.48
CA GLY A 201 1.86 -2.31 -9.39
C GLY A 201 3.27 -1.76 -9.67
N VAL A 202 4.23 -2.59 -10.05
CA VAL A 202 5.60 -2.13 -10.39
C VAL A 202 5.63 -1.32 -11.67
N THR A 203 4.80 -1.64 -12.66
CA THR A 203 4.68 -0.86 -13.91
C THR A 203 4.18 0.55 -13.62
N ASN A 204 3.16 0.67 -12.78
CA ASN A 204 2.62 1.97 -12.35
C ASN A 204 3.69 2.79 -11.62
N GLN A 205 4.43 2.18 -10.68
CA GLN A 205 5.53 2.84 -9.95
C GLN A 205 6.65 3.30 -10.91
N TYR A 206 7.01 2.49 -11.91
CA TYR A 206 7.96 2.89 -12.94
C TYR A 206 7.46 4.11 -13.71
N HIS A 207 6.21 4.17 -14.15
CA HIS A 207 5.63 5.32 -14.86
C HIS A 207 5.61 6.58 -13.99
N VAL A 208 5.27 6.46 -12.70
CA VAL A 208 5.35 7.57 -11.73
C VAL A 208 6.77 8.11 -11.64
N ILE A 209 7.79 7.23 -11.57
CA ILE A 209 9.19 7.67 -11.50
C ILE A 209 9.63 8.33 -12.81
N LYS A 210 9.24 7.76 -13.95
CA LYS A 210 9.54 8.33 -15.26
C LYS A 210 8.93 9.72 -15.47
N ALA A 211 7.75 9.95 -14.92
CA ALA A 211 7.05 11.24 -14.97
C ALA A 211 7.59 12.29 -13.98
N LYS A 212 8.40 11.90 -13.00
CA LYS A 212 8.91 12.83 -11.97
C LYS A 212 9.74 13.95 -12.59
N ARG A 213 9.35 15.19 -12.26
CA ARG A 213 10.15 16.38 -12.58
C ARG A 213 11.35 16.49 -11.63
N GLY A 214 12.47 16.96 -12.13
CA GLY A 214 13.69 17.22 -11.34
C GLY A 214 14.76 16.13 -11.46
N GLY A 215 14.70 15.31 -12.50
CA GLY A 215 15.71 14.33 -12.87
C GLY A 215 15.38 13.65 -14.18
N LYS A 216 16.21 12.67 -14.57
CA LYS A 216 16.00 11.84 -15.77
C LYS A 216 16.51 10.42 -15.54
N ILE A 217 15.90 9.49 -16.22
CA ILE A 217 16.44 8.13 -16.38
C ILE A 217 17.64 8.22 -17.34
N ILE A 218 18.79 7.73 -16.92
CA ILE A 218 20.02 7.70 -17.71
C ILE A 218 20.37 6.30 -18.22
N SER A 219 19.80 5.25 -17.59
CA SER A 219 19.95 3.87 -18.02
C SER A 219 18.73 3.07 -17.57
N GLU A 220 18.26 2.15 -18.41
CA GLU A 220 17.29 1.12 -18.04
C GLU A 220 17.61 -0.20 -18.75
N GLU A 221 17.47 -1.29 -18.02
CA GLU A 221 17.76 -2.63 -18.52
C GLU A 221 16.89 -3.67 -17.80
N LEU A 222 16.68 -4.81 -18.46
CA LEU A 222 16.10 -6.01 -17.83
C LEU A 222 17.26 -6.93 -17.46
N ILE A 223 17.34 -7.30 -16.20
CA ILE A 223 18.38 -8.18 -15.68
C ILE A 223 17.77 -9.42 -15.03
N ASP A 224 18.49 -10.52 -15.05
CA ASP A 224 18.11 -11.74 -14.35
C ASP A 224 18.53 -11.66 -12.87
N VAL A 225 17.59 -11.94 -11.99
CA VAL A 225 17.80 -11.91 -10.55
C VAL A 225 17.19 -13.14 -9.88
N ILE A 226 17.64 -13.45 -8.67
CA ILE A 226 16.94 -14.37 -7.75
C ILE A 226 16.25 -13.50 -6.70
N PHE A 227 14.92 -13.47 -6.70
CA PHE A 227 14.12 -12.71 -5.74
C PHE A 227 13.28 -13.66 -4.89
N GLU A 228 13.46 -13.60 -3.55
CA GLU A 228 12.82 -14.54 -2.60
C GLU A 228 12.96 -16.01 -2.99
N GLY A 229 14.10 -16.37 -3.59
CA GLY A 229 14.42 -17.73 -4.05
C GLY A 229 13.91 -18.09 -5.45
N THR A 230 13.19 -17.20 -6.12
CA THR A 230 12.64 -17.42 -7.47
C THR A 230 13.47 -16.66 -8.50
N GLU A 231 13.85 -17.34 -9.59
CA GLU A 231 14.52 -16.72 -10.75
C GLU A 231 13.53 -15.92 -11.57
N ILE A 232 13.78 -14.64 -11.74
CA ILE A 232 12.90 -13.71 -12.46
C ILE A 232 13.70 -12.60 -13.14
N LYS A 233 13.01 -11.81 -13.96
CA LYS A 233 13.57 -10.58 -14.53
C LYS A 233 13.16 -9.39 -13.69
N ALA A 234 14.14 -8.55 -13.34
CA ALA A 234 13.95 -7.24 -12.72
C ALA A 234 14.21 -6.14 -13.75
N LYS A 235 13.40 -5.08 -13.73
CA LYS A 235 13.75 -3.85 -14.45
C LYS A 235 14.66 -3.02 -13.54
N LYS A 236 15.90 -2.79 -13.97
CA LYS A 236 16.86 -1.90 -13.33
C LYS A 236 16.86 -0.56 -14.03
N VAL A 237 16.78 0.52 -13.25
CA VAL A 237 16.77 1.90 -13.73
C VAL A 237 17.82 2.70 -12.96
N VAL A 238 18.58 3.52 -13.64
CA VAL A 238 19.45 4.52 -13.00
C VAL A 238 18.87 5.90 -13.26
N TYR A 239 18.55 6.61 -12.17
CA TYR A 239 17.95 7.93 -12.21
C TYR A 239 18.93 8.99 -11.73
N ASP A 240 19.12 10.06 -12.52
CA ASP A 240 20.00 11.19 -12.23
C ASP A 240 19.15 12.42 -11.86
N PHE A 241 19.40 13.00 -10.69
CA PHE A 241 18.70 14.19 -10.22
C PHE A 241 19.27 15.46 -10.82
N LYS A 242 18.42 16.46 -11.11
CA LYS A 242 18.78 17.75 -11.69
C LYS A 242 18.26 18.93 -10.89
N GLY A 243 18.89 20.10 -11.07
CA GLY A 243 18.47 21.36 -10.48
C GLY A 243 18.63 21.41 -8.96
N VAL A 244 17.74 22.14 -8.28
CA VAL A 244 17.78 22.33 -6.81
C VAL A 244 17.71 20.98 -6.04
N LYS A 245 16.99 20.02 -6.58
CA LYS A 245 16.93 18.66 -5.99
C LYS A 245 18.28 17.96 -6.05
N SER A 246 19.07 18.16 -7.12
CA SER A 246 20.43 17.65 -7.23
C SER A 246 21.36 18.26 -6.19
N LEU A 247 21.20 19.55 -5.86
CA LEU A 247 21.99 20.21 -4.81
C LEU A 247 21.69 19.62 -3.43
N LEU A 248 20.42 19.44 -3.10
CA LEU A 248 20.00 18.84 -1.81
C LEU A 248 20.46 17.38 -1.69
N VAL A 249 20.35 16.63 -2.75
CA VAL A 249 20.84 15.23 -2.84
C VAL A 249 22.36 15.19 -2.75
N GLY A 250 23.06 16.10 -3.42
CA GLY A 250 24.53 16.22 -3.36
C GLY A 250 25.06 16.54 -1.95
N MET A 251 24.28 17.25 -1.12
CA MET A 251 24.63 17.49 0.28
C MET A 251 24.63 16.21 1.14
N SER A 252 23.86 15.19 0.74
CA SER A 252 23.88 13.86 1.37
C SER A 252 24.93 12.91 0.77
N GLY A 253 25.72 13.36 -0.22
CA GLY A 253 26.74 12.60 -0.90
C GLY A 253 26.26 11.77 -2.09
N GLY A 254 24.95 11.60 -2.28
CA GLY A 254 24.36 10.88 -3.41
C GLY A 254 24.27 11.74 -4.68
N LYS A 255 24.35 11.12 -5.85
CA LYS A 255 24.15 11.78 -7.16
C LYS A 255 23.11 11.05 -8.00
N THR A 256 23.23 9.74 -8.09
CA THR A 256 22.33 8.88 -8.85
C THR A 256 21.68 7.85 -7.95
N LEU A 257 20.45 7.48 -8.30
CA LEU A 257 19.66 6.47 -7.61
C LEU A 257 19.49 5.26 -8.54
N THR A 258 19.98 4.10 -8.10
CA THR A 258 19.68 2.82 -8.77
C THR A 258 18.38 2.27 -8.21
N ILE A 259 17.45 1.89 -9.09
CA ILE A 259 16.11 1.42 -8.74
C ILE A 259 15.85 0.09 -9.41
N TYR A 260 15.37 -0.90 -8.67
CA TYR A 260 14.90 -2.18 -9.17
C TYR A 260 13.39 -2.30 -8.99
N PHE A 261 12.72 -2.74 -10.04
CA PHE A 261 11.28 -3.01 -10.08
C PHE A 261 11.09 -4.51 -10.26
N VAL A 262 10.44 -5.15 -9.30
CA VAL A 262 10.28 -6.60 -9.25
C VAL A 262 8.84 -6.96 -8.93
N ALA A 263 8.26 -7.85 -9.75
CA ALA A 263 7.01 -8.53 -9.43
C ALA A 263 7.27 -10.04 -9.40
N ALA A 264 6.91 -10.70 -8.30
CA ALA A 264 7.25 -12.10 -8.08
C ALA A 264 6.23 -12.84 -7.22
N PRO A 265 6.15 -14.17 -7.33
CA PRO A 265 5.53 -14.98 -6.29
C PRO A 265 6.25 -14.77 -4.94
N GLY A 266 5.48 -14.67 -3.86
CA GLY A 266 5.98 -14.55 -2.50
C GLY A 266 5.14 -15.39 -1.55
N ARG A 267 5.58 -16.60 -1.20
CA ARG A 267 4.87 -17.58 -0.34
C ARG A 267 3.46 -17.90 -0.86
N HIS A 268 2.41 -17.39 -0.22
CA HIS A 268 1.02 -17.66 -0.58
C HIS A 268 0.37 -16.54 -1.41
N ASN A 269 1.13 -15.49 -1.72
CA ASN A 269 0.67 -14.29 -2.41
C ASN A 269 1.67 -13.87 -3.49
N PHE A 270 1.48 -12.69 -4.07
CA PHE A 270 2.40 -12.08 -5.02
C PHE A 270 2.88 -10.74 -4.48
N VAL A 271 4.10 -10.36 -4.83
CA VAL A 271 4.74 -9.15 -4.31
C VAL A 271 5.12 -8.24 -5.47
N SER A 272 4.70 -6.99 -5.41
CA SER A 272 5.36 -5.91 -6.11
C SER A 272 6.39 -5.28 -5.19
N CYS A 273 7.64 -5.12 -5.65
CA CYS A 273 8.70 -4.53 -4.85
C CYS A 273 9.51 -3.54 -5.67
N VAL A 274 9.68 -2.33 -5.12
CA VAL A 274 10.57 -1.30 -5.68
C VAL A 274 11.67 -1.07 -4.67
N MET A 275 12.88 -1.37 -5.06
CA MET A 275 14.07 -1.25 -4.22
C MET A 275 15.00 -0.20 -4.80
N SER A 276 15.65 0.58 -3.96
CA SER A 276 16.57 1.60 -4.44
C SER A 276 17.73 1.85 -3.50
N PHE A 277 18.81 2.37 -4.05
CA PHE A 277 19.98 2.81 -3.30
C PHE A 277 20.73 3.92 -4.05
N TRP A 278 21.39 4.76 -3.28
CA TRP A 278 22.23 5.84 -3.80
C TRP A 278 23.62 5.32 -4.23
N ASN A 279 24.25 6.00 -5.18
CA ASN A 279 25.59 5.64 -5.64
C ASN A 279 26.68 5.74 -4.53
N ASN A 280 26.36 6.35 -3.40
CA ASN A 280 27.25 6.42 -2.20
C ASN A 280 26.78 5.49 -1.07
N ASP A 281 25.75 4.68 -1.28
CA ASP A 281 25.36 3.64 -0.30
C ASP A 281 26.41 2.51 -0.29
N SER A 282 26.51 1.85 0.86
CA SER A 282 27.38 0.68 1.02
C SER A 282 26.83 -0.50 0.25
N VAL A 283 27.56 -0.97 -0.75
CA VAL A 283 27.23 -2.18 -1.51
C VAL A 283 28.26 -3.28 -1.18
N ASN A 284 27.81 -4.51 -1.15
CA ASN A 284 28.66 -5.67 -0.96
C ASN A 284 29.38 -6.08 -2.27
N SER A 285 30.21 -7.12 -2.21
CA SER A 285 30.92 -7.67 -3.37
C SER A 285 30.01 -8.19 -4.48
N ARG A 286 28.71 -8.41 -4.21
CA ARG A 286 27.68 -8.85 -5.15
C ARG A 286 26.91 -7.70 -5.77
N GLY A 287 27.21 -6.44 -5.42
CA GLY A 287 26.67 -5.24 -6.05
C GLY A 287 25.33 -4.75 -5.46
N LEU A 288 24.89 -5.25 -4.30
CA LEU A 288 23.67 -4.81 -3.62
C LEU A 288 23.96 -4.29 -2.21
N PRO A 289 23.19 -3.29 -1.74
CA PRO A 289 23.17 -2.92 -0.33
C PRO A 289 22.56 -4.03 0.54
N PRO A 290 22.94 -4.11 1.83
CA PRO A 290 22.47 -5.13 2.75
C PRO A 290 20.95 -5.31 2.81
N LEU A 291 20.17 -4.23 2.84
CA LEU A 291 18.71 -4.32 2.88
C LEU A 291 18.13 -5.02 1.63
N LEU A 292 18.66 -4.70 0.45
CA LEU A 292 18.18 -5.27 -0.81
C LEU A 292 18.61 -6.74 -0.96
N GLU A 293 19.79 -7.07 -0.44
CA GLU A 293 20.31 -8.44 -0.48
C GLU A 293 19.48 -9.43 0.33
N GLU A 294 18.75 -8.91 1.35
CA GLU A 294 17.80 -9.73 2.10
C GLU A 294 16.73 -10.40 1.22
N VAL A 295 16.33 -9.76 0.13
CA VAL A 295 15.25 -10.24 -0.73
C VAL A 295 15.68 -10.57 -2.16
N MET A 296 16.83 -10.04 -2.62
CA MET A 296 17.26 -10.17 -4.02
C MET A 296 18.75 -10.49 -4.13
N LYS A 297 19.12 -11.29 -5.14
CA LYS A 297 20.51 -11.54 -5.56
C LYS A 297 20.61 -11.27 -7.06
N LEU A 298 21.67 -10.57 -7.48
CA LEU A 298 21.99 -10.43 -8.91
C LEU A 298 22.52 -11.78 -9.43
N LYS A 299 22.13 -12.16 -10.66
CA LYS A 299 22.77 -13.27 -11.38
C LYS A 299 23.91 -12.68 -12.20
N ASN A 300 25.12 -13.16 -11.94
CA ASN A 300 26.33 -12.82 -12.69
C ASN A 300 26.31 -13.53 -14.04
#